data_da3d663c77d0f20494cb6da832dd9883
#
_entry.id   da3d663c77d0f20494cb6da832dd9883
#
_cell.length_a   1.000
_cell.length_b   1.000
_cell.length_c   1.000
_cell.angle_alpha   90.00
_cell.angle_beta   90.00
_cell.angle_gamma   90.00
#
_symmetry.space_group_name_H-M   'P 1'
#
loop_
_entity.id
_entity.type
_entity.pdbx_description
1 polymer ?
#
loop_
_entity_poly.entity_id
_entity_poly.type
_entity_poly.pdbx_seq_one_letter_code
_entity_poly.pdbx_strand_id
1 'polypeptide(L)'
;RWEQGHGLLDALLSAVTLAVAALPEEFPVVLTFFLGVGVYRLAKRQALVRRAVVVENIGRVSCICSDKTGTLTEGQLLLSHRFPAKSINETRLLEIAAMASRYETGDPVDLAILSELPAPLDTITIESFPFTEDRKCETGIVRLSNTLLAALKGAPEVVLARCKLDNTVLADWQAR
;
A
#
# COMPACT_ATOMS: atom_id res chain seq x y z
N ARG A 1 -53.27 17.64 -33.77
CA ARG A 1 -53.06 17.50 -35.22
C ARG A 1 -53.79 16.31 -35.79
N TRP A 2 -53.89 15.18 -35.09
CA TRP A 2 -54.67 14.02 -35.55
C TRP A 2 -56.17 14.36 -35.70
N GLU A 3 -56.72 15.09 -34.75
CA GLU A 3 -58.11 15.61 -34.83
C GLU A 3 -58.34 16.65 -35.93
N GLN A 4 -57.26 17.23 -36.51
CA GLN A 4 -57.28 18.16 -37.62
C GLN A 4 -57.15 17.51 -39.00
N GLY A 5 -57.29 16.16 -39.11
CA GLY A 5 -57.24 15.42 -40.36
C GLY A 5 -55.84 15.05 -40.85
N HIS A 6 -54.78 15.26 -40.06
CA HIS A 6 -53.44 14.78 -40.37
C HIS A 6 -53.30 13.32 -40.00
N GLY A 7 -52.53 12.55 -40.81
CA GLY A 7 -52.31 11.16 -40.52
C GLY A 7 -51.59 10.92 -39.18
N LEU A 8 -51.79 9.72 -38.60
CA LEU A 8 -51.17 9.35 -37.32
C LEU A 8 -49.64 9.50 -37.38
N LEU A 9 -49.02 9.21 -38.51
CA LEU A 9 -47.59 9.34 -38.73
C LEU A 9 -47.08 10.78 -38.60
N ASP A 10 -47.83 11.73 -39.22
CA ASP A 10 -47.49 13.15 -39.16
C ASP A 10 -47.63 13.72 -37.76
N ALA A 11 -48.65 13.27 -37.04
CA ALA A 11 -48.85 13.64 -35.62
C ALA A 11 -47.70 13.12 -34.74
N LEU A 12 -47.26 11.87 -34.96
CA LEU A 12 -46.13 11.24 -34.24
C LEU A 12 -44.82 11.97 -34.57
N LEU A 13 -44.51 12.21 -35.84
CA LEU A 13 -43.31 12.95 -36.26
C LEU A 13 -43.29 14.34 -35.67
N SER A 14 -44.42 15.05 -35.65
CA SER A 14 -44.50 16.36 -35.05
C SER A 14 -44.28 16.32 -33.52
N ALA A 15 -44.81 15.33 -32.85
CA ALA A 15 -44.61 15.16 -31.41
C ALA A 15 -43.13 14.87 -31.07
N VAL A 16 -42.50 13.99 -31.81
CA VAL A 16 -41.07 13.68 -31.66
C VAL A 16 -40.20 14.89 -31.94
N THR A 17 -40.46 15.62 -33.00
CA THR A 17 -39.73 16.85 -33.35
C THR A 17 -39.87 17.91 -32.24
N LEU A 18 -41.09 18.08 -31.71
CA LEU A 18 -41.32 19.01 -30.60
C LEU A 18 -40.61 18.57 -29.30
N ALA A 19 -40.62 17.27 -29.02
CA ALA A 19 -39.93 16.70 -27.85
C ALA A 19 -38.41 16.89 -27.95
N VAL A 20 -37.79 16.67 -29.10
CA VAL A 20 -36.35 16.90 -29.36
C VAL A 20 -36.03 18.38 -29.25
N ALA A 21 -36.85 19.26 -29.85
CA ALA A 21 -36.67 20.74 -29.75
C ALA A 21 -36.84 21.30 -28.33
N ALA A 22 -37.53 20.59 -27.45
CA ALA A 22 -37.67 20.95 -26.05
C ALA A 22 -36.49 20.55 -25.18
N LEU A 23 -35.56 19.71 -25.68
CA LEU A 23 -34.33 19.36 -24.95
C LEU A 23 -33.30 20.48 -25.11
N PRO A 24 -32.77 21.05 -24.01
CA PRO A 24 -31.71 22.05 -24.07
C PRO A 24 -30.45 21.43 -24.64
N GLU A 25 -30.08 21.76 -25.87
CA GLU A 25 -28.88 21.23 -26.54
C GLU A 25 -27.57 21.68 -25.83
N GLU A 26 -27.65 22.79 -25.10
CA GLU A 26 -26.52 23.35 -24.36
C GLU A 26 -26.13 22.52 -23.12
N PHE A 27 -27.06 21.71 -22.60
CA PHE A 27 -26.82 20.96 -21.34
C PHE A 27 -25.59 20.02 -21.39
N PRO A 28 -25.39 19.20 -22.43
CA PRO A 28 -24.20 18.37 -22.55
C PRO A 28 -22.91 19.19 -22.66
N VAL A 29 -22.95 20.33 -23.34
CA VAL A 29 -21.78 21.22 -23.50
C VAL A 29 -21.39 21.84 -22.16
N VAL A 30 -22.35 22.38 -21.44
CA VAL A 30 -22.17 22.99 -20.12
C VAL A 30 -21.65 21.96 -19.12
N LEU A 31 -22.24 20.75 -19.12
CA LEU A 31 -21.80 19.64 -18.26
C LEU A 31 -20.34 19.27 -18.54
N THR A 32 -19.99 19.08 -19.82
CA THR A 32 -18.63 18.75 -20.24
C THR A 32 -17.63 19.81 -19.83
N PHE A 33 -18.00 21.08 -19.96
CA PHE A 33 -17.18 22.21 -19.52
C PHE A 33 -16.91 22.16 -18.01
N PHE A 34 -17.94 21.97 -17.18
CA PHE A 34 -17.78 21.89 -15.73
C PHE A 34 -16.96 20.66 -15.31
N LEU A 35 -17.16 19.51 -15.95
CA LEU A 35 -16.33 18.35 -15.72
C LEU A 35 -14.86 18.63 -16.06
N GLY A 36 -14.59 19.31 -17.17
CA GLY A 36 -13.23 19.71 -17.55
C GLY A 36 -12.58 20.65 -16.52
N VAL A 37 -13.31 21.66 -16.03
CA VAL A 37 -12.85 22.56 -14.95
C VAL A 37 -12.57 21.75 -13.67
N GLY A 38 -13.43 20.79 -13.35
CA GLY A 38 -13.22 19.89 -12.19
C GLY A 38 -11.95 19.08 -12.30
N VAL A 39 -11.72 18.44 -13.45
CA VAL A 39 -10.48 17.70 -13.75
C VAL A 39 -9.26 18.60 -13.62
N TYR A 40 -9.30 19.80 -14.19
CA TYR A 40 -8.20 20.76 -14.10
C TYR A 40 -7.88 21.14 -12.64
N ARG A 41 -8.92 21.42 -11.82
CA ARG A 41 -8.73 21.74 -10.39
C ARG A 41 -8.13 20.59 -9.61
N LEU A 42 -8.53 19.35 -9.90
CA LEU A 42 -7.96 18.15 -9.26
C LEU A 42 -6.51 17.94 -9.68
N ALA A 43 -6.21 18.09 -10.99
CA ALA A 43 -4.84 18.00 -11.50
C ALA A 43 -3.91 19.04 -10.85
N LYS A 44 -4.37 20.26 -10.62
CA LYS A 44 -3.62 21.28 -9.87
C LYS A 44 -3.30 20.88 -8.43
N ARG A 45 -4.08 19.97 -7.84
CA ARG A 45 -3.87 19.39 -6.51
C ARG A 45 -3.16 18.04 -6.56
N GLN A 46 -2.50 17.73 -7.68
CA GLN A 46 -1.76 16.48 -7.91
C GLN A 46 -2.65 15.21 -7.89
N ALA A 47 -3.96 15.38 -8.01
CA ALA A 47 -4.91 14.27 -8.13
C ALA A 47 -5.17 13.97 -9.61
N LEU A 48 -4.64 12.84 -10.11
CA LEU A 48 -4.80 12.43 -11.50
C LEU A 48 -6.18 11.78 -11.73
N VAL A 49 -6.98 12.41 -12.58
CA VAL A 49 -8.29 11.90 -12.98
C VAL A 49 -8.21 11.30 -14.39
N ARG A 50 -8.45 10.01 -14.51
CA ARG A 50 -8.44 9.29 -15.81
C ARG A 50 -9.76 9.41 -16.58
N ARG A 51 -10.88 9.61 -15.89
CA ARG A 51 -12.22 9.72 -16.47
C ARG A 51 -12.94 10.91 -15.88
N ALA A 52 -13.47 11.82 -16.70
CA ALA A 52 -14.15 13.02 -16.25
C ALA A 52 -15.36 12.75 -15.34
N VAL A 53 -16.07 11.63 -15.57
CA VAL A 53 -17.21 11.18 -14.73
C VAL A 53 -16.82 10.99 -13.25
N VAL A 54 -15.55 10.72 -12.95
CA VAL A 54 -15.08 10.60 -11.58
C VAL A 54 -15.29 11.89 -10.79
N VAL A 55 -15.22 13.04 -11.43
CA VAL A 55 -15.45 14.35 -10.79
C VAL A 55 -16.88 14.47 -10.25
N GLU A 56 -17.87 14.00 -11.02
CA GLU A 56 -19.26 13.93 -10.57
C GLU A 56 -19.42 12.97 -9.39
N ASN A 57 -18.83 11.78 -9.49
CA ASN A 57 -18.93 10.77 -8.45
C ASN A 57 -18.29 11.23 -7.13
N ILE A 58 -17.18 11.97 -7.16
CA ILE A 58 -16.54 12.52 -5.95
C ILE A 58 -17.52 13.44 -5.20
N GLY A 59 -18.33 14.24 -5.92
CA GLY A 59 -19.33 15.12 -5.32
C GLY A 59 -20.48 14.38 -4.61
N ARG A 60 -20.65 13.08 -4.85
CA ARG A 60 -21.71 12.23 -4.31
C ARG A 60 -21.24 11.27 -3.21
N VAL A 61 -19.94 11.29 -2.89
CA VAL A 61 -19.34 10.40 -1.88
C VAL A 61 -19.87 10.74 -0.50
N SER A 62 -20.43 9.75 0.18
CA SER A 62 -20.92 9.84 1.56
C SER A 62 -20.01 9.12 2.57
N CYS A 63 -19.13 8.24 2.09
CA CYS A 63 -18.19 7.48 2.91
C CYS A 63 -16.85 7.35 2.20
N ILE A 64 -15.75 7.55 2.94
CA ILE A 64 -14.39 7.39 2.44
C ILE A 64 -13.74 6.25 3.23
N CYS A 65 -13.36 5.17 2.52
CA CYS A 65 -12.54 4.11 3.07
C CYS A 65 -11.09 4.37 2.69
N SER A 66 -10.23 4.51 3.69
CA SER A 66 -8.80 4.76 3.48
C SER A 66 -7.98 3.67 4.14
N ASP A 67 -6.96 3.18 3.45
CA ASP A 67 -5.92 2.39 4.08
C ASP A 67 -5.07 3.29 4.99
N LYS A 68 -4.55 2.71 6.07
CA LYS A 68 -3.73 3.45 7.04
C LYS A 68 -2.32 3.69 6.50
N THR A 69 -1.66 2.61 6.08
CA THR A 69 -0.23 2.62 5.78
C THR A 69 0.07 3.22 4.41
N GLY A 70 0.91 4.24 4.35
CA GLY A 70 1.24 4.94 3.11
C GLY A 70 0.16 5.91 2.59
N THR A 71 -0.98 6.03 3.31
CA THR A 71 -2.07 6.97 2.98
C THR A 71 -2.29 7.98 4.11
N LEU A 72 -2.57 7.48 5.31
CA LEU A 72 -2.70 8.31 6.53
C LEU A 72 -1.37 8.48 7.26
N THR A 73 -0.45 7.56 7.03
CA THR A 73 0.92 7.59 7.53
C THR A 73 1.90 7.65 6.36
N GLU A 74 3.12 8.07 6.63
CA GLU A 74 4.19 8.14 5.62
C GLU A 74 4.70 6.77 5.16
N GLY A 75 4.23 5.67 5.79
CA GLY A 75 4.69 4.32 5.49
C GLY A 75 6.13 4.03 5.95
N GLN A 76 6.72 4.95 6.73
CA GLN A 76 8.05 4.77 7.28
C GLN A 76 7.95 4.07 8.65
N LEU A 77 8.73 3.01 8.81
CA LEU A 77 8.87 2.33 10.09
C LEU A 77 10.10 2.84 10.82
N LEU A 78 10.00 2.94 12.15
CA LEU A 78 11.10 3.28 13.03
C LEU A 78 11.26 2.18 14.07
N LEU A 79 12.51 1.82 14.34
CA LEU A 79 12.84 0.86 15.39
C LEU A 79 12.80 1.55 16.75
N SER A 80 11.70 1.39 17.50
CA SER A 80 11.48 2.08 18.79
C SER A 80 12.11 1.37 19.97
N HIS A 81 12.07 0.04 20.00
CA HIS A 81 12.52 -0.75 21.14
C HIS A 81 13.32 -1.96 20.69
N ARG A 82 14.30 -2.34 21.51
CA ARG A 82 15.17 -3.50 21.30
C ARG A 82 15.20 -4.33 22.57
N PHE A 83 14.91 -5.61 22.43
CA PHE A 83 14.89 -6.55 23.54
C PHE A 83 15.88 -7.69 23.25
N PRO A 84 17.18 -7.50 23.54
CA PRO A 84 18.15 -8.56 23.32
C PRO A 84 17.97 -9.70 24.34
N ALA A 85 18.32 -10.92 23.95
CA ALA A 85 18.43 -12.03 24.87
C ALA A 85 19.54 -11.77 25.89
N LYS A 86 19.48 -12.39 27.09
CA LYS A 86 20.40 -12.13 28.21
C LYS A 86 21.89 -12.30 27.85
N SER A 87 22.21 -13.07 26.81
CA SER A 87 23.57 -13.38 26.40
C SER A 87 24.16 -12.45 25.33
N ILE A 88 23.37 -11.51 24.81
CA ILE A 88 23.79 -10.59 23.75
C ILE A 88 23.40 -9.14 24.09
N ASN A 89 24.11 -8.18 23.50
CA ASN A 89 23.79 -6.76 23.63
C ASN A 89 22.93 -6.27 22.44
N GLU A 90 22.43 -5.06 22.52
CA GLU A 90 21.59 -4.45 21.47
C GLU A 90 22.31 -4.32 20.12
N THR A 91 23.60 -4.01 20.14
CA THR A 91 24.42 -3.90 18.91
C THR A 91 24.46 -5.24 18.20
N ARG A 92 24.71 -6.32 18.94
CA ARG A 92 24.75 -7.67 18.36
C ARG A 92 23.39 -8.12 17.83
N LEU A 93 22.30 -7.77 18.52
CA LEU A 93 20.94 -8.01 18.04
C LEU A 93 20.71 -7.32 16.69
N LEU A 94 21.10 -6.04 16.58
CA LEU A 94 21.00 -5.25 15.37
C LEU A 94 21.84 -5.82 14.22
N GLU A 95 23.07 -6.24 14.49
CA GLU A 95 23.93 -6.91 13.49
C GLU A 95 23.28 -8.19 12.94
N ILE A 96 22.72 -9.02 13.83
CA ILE A 96 22.03 -10.26 13.41
C ILE A 96 20.79 -9.93 12.58
N ALA A 97 19.99 -8.95 13.01
CA ALA A 97 18.80 -8.52 12.26
C ALA A 97 19.18 -7.98 10.88
N ALA A 98 20.25 -7.20 10.80
CA ALA A 98 20.74 -6.64 9.55
C ALA A 98 21.31 -7.70 8.58
N MET A 99 21.93 -8.78 9.08
CA MET A 99 22.37 -9.92 8.25
C MET A 99 21.19 -10.61 7.55
N ALA A 100 19.97 -10.50 8.10
CA ALA A 100 18.76 -11.03 7.49
C ALA A 100 17.95 -9.96 6.73
N SER A 101 18.47 -8.74 6.59
CA SER A 101 17.78 -7.61 5.94
C SER A 101 18.50 -7.18 4.68
N ARG A 102 17.77 -6.58 3.73
CA ARG A 102 18.31 -6.18 2.41
C ARG A 102 17.78 -4.84 1.97
N TYR A 103 18.64 -3.97 1.47
CA TYR A 103 18.25 -2.69 0.88
C TYR A 103 17.47 -2.85 -0.43
N GLU A 104 17.83 -3.86 -1.22
CA GLU A 104 17.32 -4.03 -2.59
C GLU A 104 15.84 -4.35 -2.63
N THR A 105 15.27 -4.90 -1.54
CA THR A 105 13.85 -5.22 -1.46
C THR A 105 12.97 -3.99 -1.30
N GLY A 106 13.52 -2.91 -0.74
CA GLY A 106 12.74 -1.73 -0.35
C GLY A 106 11.72 -2.00 0.75
N ASP A 107 11.82 -3.14 1.45
CA ASP A 107 10.91 -3.49 2.55
C ASP A 107 11.08 -2.49 3.71
N PRO A 108 10.01 -1.87 4.21
CA PRO A 108 10.10 -0.87 5.28
C PRO A 108 10.72 -1.41 6.58
N VAL A 109 10.55 -2.70 6.89
CA VAL A 109 11.17 -3.34 8.07
C VAL A 109 12.67 -3.45 7.89
N ASP A 110 13.12 -3.86 6.70
CA ASP A 110 14.54 -3.94 6.36
C ASP A 110 15.20 -2.58 6.45
N LEU A 111 14.59 -1.58 5.85
CA LEU A 111 15.11 -0.21 5.86
C LEU A 111 15.19 0.36 7.28
N ALA A 112 14.18 0.10 8.12
CA ALA A 112 14.19 0.52 9.52
C ALA A 112 15.33 -0.13 10.34
N ILE A 113 15.61 -1.42 10.12
CA ILE A 113 16.70 -2.13 10.78
C ILE A 113 18.06 -1.61 10.29
N LEU A 114 18.23 -1.50 8.97
CA LEU A 114 19.49 -1.11 8.37
C LEU A 114 19.87 0.35 8.64
N SER A 115 18.86 1.24 8.81
CA SER A 115 19.10 2.66 9.14
C SER A 115 19.66 2.86 10.56
N GLU A 116 19.47 1.91 11.45
CA GLU A 116 19.94 1.98 12.85
C GLU A 116 21.36 1.38 13.04
N LEU A 117 21.93 0.80 11.99
CA LEU A 117 23.31 0.31 12.08
C LEU A 117 24.31 1.47 12.15
N PRO A 118 25.24 1.45 13.11
CA PRO A 118 26.27 2.47 13.22
C PRO A 118 27.29 2.46 12.07
N ALA A 119 27.48 1.31 11.44
CA ALA A 119 28.35 1.11 10.30
C ALA A 119 27.91 -0.09 9.46
N PRO A 120 28.22 -0.14 8.16
CA PRO A 120 27.99 -1.32 7.35
C PRO A 120 28.67 -2.55 7.93
N LEU A 121 28.00 -3.69 7.83
CA LEU A 121 28.60 -4.96 8.26
C LEU A 121 29.65 -5.45 7.26
N ASP A 122 30.81 -5.86 7.77
CA ASP A 122 31.84 -6.53 6.96
C ASP A 122 31.47 -8.01 6.76
N THR A 123 30.41 -8.23 6.02
CA THR A 123 29.87 -9.56 5.73
C THR A 123 29.65 -9.74 4.23
N ILE A 124 29.85 -10.97 3.77
CA ILE A 124 29.54 -11.37 2.39
C ILE A 124 28.27 -12.21 2.41
N THR A 125 27.22 -11.73 1.76
CA THR A 125 25.99 -12.50 1.59
C THR A 125 26.25 -13.65 0.62
N ILE A 126 26.02 -14.87 1.06
CA ILE A 126 26.16 -16.10 0.27
C ILE A 126 24.85 -16.45 -0.39
N GLU A 127 23.75 -16.42 0.40
CA GLU A 127 22.42 -16.79 -0.06
C GLU A 127 21.39 -16.02 0.75
N SER A 128 20.23 -15.77 0.18
CA SER A 128 19.11 -15.17 0.90
C SER A 128 17.80 -15.82 0.51
N PHE A 129 16.95 -16.05 1.51
CA PHE A 129 15.62 -16.60 1.36
C PHE A 129 14.63 -15.51 1.77
N PRO A 130 14.00 -14.81 0.80
CA PRO A 130 13.12 -13.68 1.09
C PRO A 130 11.89 -14.11 1.88
N PHE A 131 11.24 -13.15 2.52
CA PHE A 131 9.98 -13.37 3.21
C PHE A 131 8.92 -13.92 2.26
N THR A 132 8.16 -14.92 2.73
CA THR A 132 6.94 -15.39 2.08
C THR A 132 5.85 -15.57 3.13
N GLU A 133 4.59 -15.41 2.74
CA GLU A 133 3.45 -15.57 3.65
C GLU A 133 3.37 -16.96 4.28
N ASP A 134 3.75 -18.00 3.53
CA ASP A 134 3.76 -19.38 4.01
C ASP A 134 4.84 -19.61 5.07
N ARG A 135 6.03 -19.03 4.87
CA ARG A 135 7.16 -19.20 5.81
C ARG A 135 7.14 -18.21 6.96
N LYS A 136 6.52 -17.06 6.76
CA LYS A 136 6.46 -15.93 7.70
C LYS A 136 7.84 -15.55 8.28
N CYS A 137 8.89 -15.78 7.53
CA CYS A 137 10.26 -15.46 7.92
C CYS A 137 11.15 -15.24 6.71
N GLU A 138 12.23 -14.54 6.94
CA GLU A 138 13.33 -14.30 6.01
C GLU A 138 14.64 -14.78 6.61
N THR A 139 15.53 -15.33 5.79
CA THR A 139 16.82 -15.85 6.24
C THR A 139 17.93 -15.33 5.35
N GLY A 140 18.95 -14.74 5.95
CA GLY A 140 20.21 -14.40 5.31
C GLY A 140 21.31 -15.39 5.70
N ILE A 141 22.00 -15.96 4.74
CA ILE A 141 23.24 -16.74 4.95
C ILE A 141 24.41 -15.84 4.60
N VAL A 142 25.20 -15.50 5.59
CA VAL A 142 26.33 -14.60 5.44
C VAL A 142 27.63 -15.24 5.88
N ARG A 143 28.73 -14.83 5.27
CA ARG A 143 30.09 -15.17 5.73
C ARG A 143 30.64 -13.96 6.49
N LEU A 144 30.97 -14.20 7.75
CA LEU A 144 31.67 -13.25 8.62
C LEU A 144 33.08 -13.83 8.88
N SER A 145 34.11 -13.21 8.31
CA SER A 145 35.48 -13.75 8.33
C SER A 145 35.52 -15.19 7.77
N ASN A 146 35.77 -16.17 8.60
CA ASN A 146 35.85 -17.59 8.20
C ASN A 146 34.65 -18.45 8.67
N THR A 147 33.58 -17.80 9.18
CA THR A 147 32.41 -18.48 9.73
C THR A 147 31.19 -18.19 8.87
N LEU A 148 30.41 -19.23 8.57
CA LEU A 148 29.09 -19.09 7.96
C LEU A 148 28.04 -18.94 9.07
N LEU A 149 27.22 -17.92 8.93
CA LEU A 149 26.12 -17.62 9.84
C LEU A 149 24.81 -17.60 9.05
N ALA A 150 23.77 -18.17 9.63
CA ALA A 150 22.40 -18.03 9.15
C ALA A 150 21.64 -17.13 10.13
N ALA A 151 21.25 -15.96 9.67
CA ALA A 151 20.43 -15.03 10.42
C ALA A 151 18.97 -15.15 9.98
N LEU A 152 18.06 -15.28 10.94
CA LEU A 152 16.62 -15.44 10.70
C LEU A 152 15.88 -14.30 11.35
N LYS A 153 14.99 -13.63 10.60
CA LYS A 153 13.98 -12.70 11.12
C LYS A 153 12.60 -13.07 10.61
N GLY A 154 11.56 -12.72 11.34
CA GLY A 154 10.18 -13.01 10.93
C GLY A 154 9.19 -12.95 12.09
N ALA A 155 8.02 -13.53 11.86
CA ALA A 155 6.98 -13.58 12.86
C ALA A 155 7.46 -14.29 14.15
N PRO A 156 7.15 -13.72 15.33
CA PRO A 156 7.63 -14.24 16.61
C PRO A 156 7.34 -15.73 16.81
N GLU A 157 6.15 -16.17 16.45
CA GLU A 157 5.73 -17.57 16.57
C GLU A 157 6.63 -18.53 15.76
N VAL A 158 7.12 -18.09 14.59
CA VAL A 158 7.97 -18.89 13.72
C VAL A 158 9.42 -18.88 14.21
N VAL A 159 9.91 -17.72 14.61
CA VAL A 159 11.30 -17.57 15.09
C VAL A 159 11.47 -18.27 16.42
N LEU A 160 10.57 -18.05 17.38
CA LEU A 160 10.64 -18.68 18.71
C LEU A 160 10.54 -20.21 18.64
N ALA A 161 9.72 -20.75 17.74
CA ALA A 161 9.62 -22.20 17.54
C ALA A 161 10.92 -22.84 17.04
N ARG A 162 11.84 -22.07 16.44
CA ARG A 162 13.15 -22.52 15.97
C ARG A 162 14.27 -22.29 16.97
N CYS A 163 13.98 -21.55 18.04
CA CYS A 163 14.94 -21.31 19.12
C CYS A 163 14.95 -22.50 20.11
N LYS A 164 16.14 -22.85 20.59
CA LYS A 164 16.28 -23.80 21.71
C LYS A 164 16.10 -23.05 23.03
N LEU A 165 14.84 -22.87 23.43
CA LEU A 165 14.47 -22.15 24.64
C LEU A 165 13.82 -23.10 25.64
N ASP A 166 14.07 -22.85 26.94
CA ASP A 166 13.31 -23.50 28.01
C ASP A 166 11.87 -22.96 28.03
N ASN A 167 10.92 -23.78 28.45
CA ASN A 167 9.49 -23.45 28.45
C ASN A 167 9.18 -22.15 29.22
N THR A 168 9.89 -21.88 30.30
CA THR A 168 9.74 -20.65 31.09
C THR A 168 10.21 -19.40 30.33
N VAL A 169 11.31 -19.51 29.61
CA VAL A 169 11.86 -18.42 28.78
C VAL A 169 10.98 -18.20 27.56
N LEU A 170 10.46 -19.29 26.95
CA LEU A 170 9.53 -19.19 25.84
C LEU A 170 8.24 -18.48 26.24
N ALA A 171 7.66 -18.81 27.40
CA ALA A 171 6.46 -18.17 27.90
C ALA A 171 6.68 -16.65 28.18
N ASP A 172 7.84 -16.28 28.71
CA ASP A 172 8.20 -14.85 28.94
C ASP A 172 8.26 -14.06 27.60
N TRP A 173 8.83 -14.66 26.56
CA TRP A 173 8.87 -14.04 25.23
C TRP A 173 7.51 -13.97 24.55
N GLN A 174 6.63 -14.96 24.75
CA GLN A 174 5.27 -14.94 24.21
C GLN A 174 4.34 -13.96 24.91
N ALA A 175 4.67 -13.56 26.16
CA ALA A 175 3.90 -12.60 26.94
C ALA A 175 4.26 -11.13 26.64
N ARG A 176 5.35 -10.89 25.92
CA ARG A 176 5.83 -9.53 25.49
C ARG A 176 5.20 -9.12 24.18
#